data_4a02c629d43dd6b6b6ab2f876b6cf3ed
#
_entry.id   4a02c629d43dd6b6b6ab2f876b6cf3ed
#
_cell.length_a   1.000
_cell.length_b   1.000
_cell.length_c   1.000
_cell.angle_alpha   90.00
_cell.angle_beta   90.00
_cell.angle_gamma   90.00
#
_symmetry.space_group_name_H-M   'P 1'
#
loop_
_entity.id
_entity.type
_entity.pdbx_description
1 polymer ?
#
loop_
_entity_poly.entity_id
_entity_poly.type
_entity_poly.pdbx_seq_one_letter_code
_entity_poly.pdbx_strand_id
1 'polypeptide(L)'
;MNKIISLKSGAETPSLYENAEAIVLFLCRECVDHIRNLYLPEEVFDLIGYQVGKQGYAFTETGKVTSMLVKNGSGYQQIILAGIGARKECTPNHLRVAAGNAVRELQGSKIKTAVAAGPILKNPKRGHYLKALAEGLLLGSYEFNKYKSEKEKGNAADKNETAGAAAGTERKITGGKVAGKNVTAAGKETISVTIVSGIANGEEILKEASVICKAICHARNLANEPGNVINPETLAEEAVETAEKHNLETEVLTVKEMQKLGMGAILAVGEGSVHEPRMVALKYANGGDKPFTAFVGKGITFDSGGISIKPSDGMGEMKDDMTGAATVLGAMEAIAELKLPVNVIGIMACAENMPSGSAQRPGDIVKAASGTTIEVVNTDAEGRMVLADAVWYACRQGAAKVIDIATLTGAVIIALGECTSGIVSNSDELAETIKKAGHRAGEEWWQLPIVEEAEEMIKSSCADVKNSAGRPAGTITGGAFIGRFVDKGIPWAHLDIGGTSTAKKTEGHIPEGCTAFGTATLIELARTL
;
A
#
# COMPACT_ATOMS: atom_id res chain seq x y z
N MET A 1 -19.70 -12.59 2.13
CA MET A 1 -18.51 -13.46 1.98
C MET A 1 -17.63 -12.88 0.91
N ASN A 2 -16.38 -12.51 1.24
CA ASN A 2 -15.45 -12.03 0.22
C ASN A 2 -15.01 -13.20 -0.65
N LYS A 3 -15.18 -13.05 -1.95
CA LYS A 3 -14.72 -14.03 -2.91
C LYS A 3 -13.25 -13.78 -3.25
N ILE A 4 -12.46 -14.85 -3.28
CA ILE A 4 -11.06 -14.79 -3.70
C ILE A 4 -11.03 -14.76 -5.24
N ILE A 5 -10.22 -13.88 -5.80
CA ILE A 5 -9.99 -13.86 -7.25
C ILE A 5 -8.79 -14.75 -7.59
N SER A 6 -9.02 -15.70 -8.48
CA SER A 6 -7.97 -16.53 -9.08
C SER A 6 -7.85 -16.17 -10.56
N LEU A 7 -6.64 -15.84 -11.00
CA LEU A 7 -6.37 -15.42 -12.38
C LEU A 7 -5.64 -16.51 -13.15
N LYS A 8 -5.96 -16.64 -14.44
CA LYS A 8 -5.21 -17.44 -15.41
C LYS A 8 -5.20 -16.75 -16.78
N SER A 9 -4.15 -16.93 -17.55
CA SER A 9 -4.09 -16.53 -18.95
C SER A 9 -4.71 -17.60 -19.82
N GLY A 10 -5.41 -17.21 -20.88
CA GLY A 10 -6.07 -18.14 -21.79
C GLY A 10 -6.00 -17.69 -23.24
N ALA A 11 -5.90 -18.68 -24.14
CA ALA A 11 -6.11 -18.44 -25.56
C ALA A 11 -7.59 -18.12 -25.82
N GLU A 12 -7.84 -17.24 -26.76
CA GLU A 12 -9.19 -16.87 -27.15
C GLU A 12 -9.84 -17.97 -27.98
N THR A 13 -10.98 -18.46 -27.52
CA THR A 13 -11.84 -19.41 -28.25
C THR A 13 -13.31 -19.05 -28.04
N PRO A 14 -14.21 -19.36 -28.99
CA PRO A 14 -15.64 -19.13 -28.81
C PRO A 14 -16.19 -19.81 -27.54
N SER A 15 -15.82 -21.06 -27.30
CA SER A 15 -16.27 -21.84 -26.16
C SER A 15 -15.86 -21.24 -24.80
N LEU A 16 -14.78 -20.44 -24.76
CA LEU A 16 -14.37 -19.74 -23.53
C LEU A 16 -15.41 -18.72 -23.09
N TYR A 17 -15.96 -17.97 -24.06
CA TYR A 17 -16.99 -16.96 -23.79
C TYR A 17 -18.36 -17.60 -23.52
N GLU A 18 -18.72 -18.63 -24.30
CA GLU A 18 -20.00 -19.33 -24.15
C GLU A 18 -20.16 -20.00 -22.79
N ASN A 19 -19.07 -20.56 -22.23
CA ASN A 19 -19.08 -21.29 -20.96
C ASN A 19 -18.83 -20.41 -19.72
N ALA A 20 -18.51 -19.13 -19.87
CA ALA A 20 -18.31 -18.23 -18.75
C ALA A 20 -19.65 -17.75 -18.17
N GLU A 21 -19.75 -17.67 -16.85
CA GLU A 21 -20.93 -17.08 -16.18
C GLU A 21 -20.94 -15.55 -16.31
N ALA A 22 -19.75 -14.94 -16.48
CA ALA A 22 -19.62 -13.52 -16.78
C ALA A 22 -18.53 -13.22 -17.81
N ILE A 23 -18.72 -12.12 -18.55
CA ILE A 23 -17.71 -11.55 -19.45
C ILE A 23 -17.44 -10.09 -19.01
N VAL A 24 -16.19 -9.77 -18.77
CA VAL A 24 -15.72 -8.41 -18.47
C VAL A 24 -14.98 -7.87 -19.70
N LEU A 25 -15.50 -6.81 -20.29
CA LEU A 25 -14.94 -6.20 -21.50
C LEU A 25 -14.31 -4.85 -21.18
N PHE A 26 -13.00 -4.73 -21.36
CA PHE A 26 -12.25 -3.49 -21.18
C PHE A 26 -12.22 -2.70 -22.49
N LEU A 27 -12.97 -1.59 -22.53
CA LEU A 27 -13.27 -0.87 -23.76
C LEU A 27 -12.78 0.57 -23.73
N CYS A 28 -11.95 0.93 -24.70
CA CYS A 28 -11.70 2.32 -25.07
C CYS A 28 -12.72 2.77 -26.11
N ARG A 29 -12.91 4.10 -26.27
CA ARG A 29 -13.87 4.67 -27.23
C ARG A 29 -13.65 4.10 -28.63
N GLU A 30 -12.42 4.13 -29.12
CA GLU A 30 -12.05 3.66 -30.46
C GLU A 30 -11.98 2.12 -30.57
N CYS A 31 -12.00 1.44 -29.42
CA CYS A 31 -11.99 -0.03 -29.40
C CYS A 31 -13.36 -0.64 -29.67
N VAL A 32 -14.43 0.12 -29.45
CA VAL A 32 -15.81 -0.35 -29.66
C VAL A 32 -16.03 -0.79 -31.10
N ASP A 33 -15.48 -0.04 -32.06
CA ASP A 33 -15.61 -0.36 -33.49
C ASP A 33 -14.79 -1.61 -33.91
N HIS A 34 -13.84 -2.02 -33.06
CA HIS A 34 -12.98 -3.19 -33.29
C HIS A 34 -13.35 -4.40 -32.43
N ILE A 35 -14.44 -4.34 -31.68
CA ILE A 35 -14.83 -5.41 -30.75
C ILE A 35 -15.23 -6.71 -31.49
N ARG A 36 -15.65 -6.60 -32.77
CA ARG A 36 -15.96 -7.77 -33.64
C ARG A 36 -14.73 -8.66 -33.90
N ASN A 37 -13.53 -8.22 -33.54
CA ASN A 37 -12.32 -9.05 -33.56
C ASN A 37 -12.23 -10.02 -32.37
N LEU A 38 -13.18 -9.96 -31.42
CA LEU A 38 -13.33 -10.91 -30.31
C LEU A 38 -14.38 -11.96 -30.70
N TYR A 39 -14.21 -13.21 -30.24
CA TYR A 39 -15.17 -14.29 -30.46
C TYR A 39 -16.38 -14.21 -29.49
N LEU A 40 -16.95 -13.02 -29.32
CA LEU A 40 -18.09 -12.79 -28.46
C LEU A 40 -19.41 -13.32 -29.07
N PRO A 41 -20.41 -13.73 -28.25
CA PRO A 41 -21.76 -13.98 -28.71
C PRO A 41 -22.37 -12.75 -29.41
N GLU A 42 -23.23 -12.98 -30.44
CA GLU A 42 -23.84 -11.88 -31.21
C GLU A 42 -24.68 -10.95 -30.32
N GLU A 43 -25.36 -11.49 -29.32
CA GLU A 43 -26.14 -10.73 -28.35
C GLU A 43 -25.32 -9.70 -27.58
N VAL A 44 -24.00 -9.93 -27.41
CA VAL A 44 -23.08 -8.97 -26.76
C VAL A 44 -22.80 -7.80 -27.70
N PHE A 45 -22.66 -8.05 -29.01
CA PHE A 45 -22.49 -6.97 -30.00
C PHE A 45 -23.74 -6.09 -30.09
N ASP A 46 -24.94 -6.71 -30.11
CA ASP A 46 -26.22 -5.99 -30.11
C ASP A 46 -26.38 -5.12 -28.87
N LEU A 47 -26.00 -5.66 -27.70
CA LEU A 47 -26.00 -4.94 -26.45
C LEU A 47 -25.10 -3.71 -26.49
N ILE A 48 -23.88 -3.84 -27.01
CA ILE A 48 -22.94 -2.72 -27.10
C ILE A 48 -23.46 -1.68 -28.10
N GLY A 49 -24.00 -2.12 -29.25
CA GLY A 49 -24.67 -1.25 -30.21
C GLY A 49 -25.83 -0.47 -29.57
N TYR A 50 -26.64 -1.12 -28.77
CA TYR A 50 -27.72 -0.47 -28.00
C TYR A 50 -27.17 0.58 -27.03
N GLN A 51 -26.09 0.28 -26.28
CA GLN A 51 -25.48 1.25 -25.36
C GLN A 51 -24.92 2.47 -26.09
N VAL A 52 -24.27 2.27 -27.25
CA VAL A 52 -23.80 3.38 -28.11
C VAL A 52 -24.99 4.25 -28.55
N GLY A 53 -26.11 3.65 -28.97
CA GLY A 53 -27.31 4.38 -29.38
C GLY A 53 -27.98 5.14 -28.23
N LYS A 54 -27.94 4.58 -27.00
CA LYS A 54 -28.62 5.14 -25.83
C LYS A 54 -27.85 6.31 -25.19
N GLN A 55 -26.53 6.17 -25.03
CA GLN A 55 -25.70 7.11 -24.24
C GLN A 55 -24.37 7.49 -24.92
N GLY A 56 -24.25 7.19 -26.22
CA GLY A 56 -22.99 7.37 -26.93
C GLY A 56 -21.88 6.51 -26.33
N TYR A 57 -20.70 7.07 -26.21
CA TYR A 57 -19.52 6.37 -25.67
C TYR A 57 -19.24 6.61 -24.19
N ALA A 58 -20.20 7.15 -23.43
CA ALA A 58 -20.00 7.50 -22.01
C ALA A 58 -19.60 6.30 -21.15
N PHE A 59 -20.05 5.08 -21.50
CA PHE A 59 -19.65 3.85 -20.81
C PHE A 59 -18.18 3.48 -20.98
N THR A 60 -17.46 4.12 -21.92
CA THR A 60 -16.01 3.90 -22.14
C THR A 60 -15.13 4.86 -21.36
N GLU A 61 -15.69 5.83 -20.63
CA GLU A 61 -14.92 6.71 -19.73
C GLU A 61 -14.20 5.90 -18.67
N THR A 62 -12.97 6.32 -18.32
CA THR A 62 -12.13 5.59 -17.36
C THR A 62 -12.86 5.32 -16.05
N GLY A 63 -12.89 4.05 -15.66
CA GLY A 63 -13.51 3.60 -14.41
C GLY A 63 -15.04 3.48 -14.44
N LYS A 64 -15.71 3.88 -15.52
CA LYS A 64 -17.16 3.59 -15.68
C LYS A 64 -17.38 2.10 -15.85
N VAL A 65 -18.37 1.58 -15.14
CA VAL A 65 -18.79 0.17 -15.24
C VAL A 65 -20.28 0.13 -15.51
N THR A 66 -20.67 -0.71 -16.47
CA THR A 66 -22.06 -0.99 -16.80
C THR A 66 -22.24 -2.50 -16.82
N SER A 67 -23.12 -3.02 -15.96
CA SER A 67 -23.41 -4.45 -15.82
C SER A 67 -24.80 -4.77 -16.32
N MET A 68 -24.93 -5.82 -17.11
CA MET A 68 -26.19 -6.25 -17.74
C MET A 68 -26.23 -7.77 -17.87
N LEU A 69 -27.44 -8.32 -17.95
CA LEU A 69 -27.68 -9.74 -18.22
C LEU A 69 -28.07 -9.92 -19.68
N VAL A 70 -27.40 -10.85 -20.35
CA VAL A 70 -27.69 -11.27 -21.73
C VAL A 70 -28.11 -12.73 -21.72
N LYS A 71 -29.09 -13.09 -22.55
CA LYS A 71 -29.53 -14.48 -22.70
C LYS A 71 -28.40 -15.30 -23.33
N ASN A 72 -28.05 -16.41 -22.72
CA ASN A 72 -27.06 -17.36 -23.26
C ASN A 72 -27.66 -18.78 -23.19
N GLY A 73 -28.07 -19.30 -24.33
CA GLY A 73 -28.78 -20.59 -24.41
C GLY A 73 -30.06 -20.57 -23.57
N SER A 74 -30.16 -21.48 -22.59
CA SER A 74 -31.29 -21.59 -21.64
C SER A 74 -31.12 -20.72 -20.40
N GLY A 75 -29.95 -20.07 -20.21
CA GLY A 75 -29.60 -19.26 -19.03
C GLY A 75 -29.33 -17.78 -19.36
N TYR A 76 -28.68 -17.12 -18.41
CA TYR A 76 -28.24 -15.74 -18.55
C TYR A 76 -26.75 -15.64 -18.21
N GLN A 77 -26.06 -14.75 -18.92
CA GLN A 77 -24.64 -14.42 -18.74
C GLN A 77 -24.54 -12.96 -18.33
N GLN A 78 -23.71 -12.65 -17.32
CA GLN A 78 -23.47 -11.26 -16.93
C GLN A 78 -22.41 -10.64 -17.84
N ILE A 79 -22.73 -9.51 -18.46
CA ILE A 79 -21.81 -8.74 -19.28
C ILE A 79 -21.47 -7.45 -18.51
N ILE A 80 -20.18 -7.25 -18.26
CA ILE A 80 -19.64 -6.10 -17.57
C ILE A 80 -18.78 -5.31 -18.54
N LEU A 81 -19.24 -4.11 -18.92
CA LEU A 81 -18.50 -3.17 -19.75
C LEU A 81 -17.71 -2.25 -18.82
N ALA A 82 -16.39 -2.25 -18.93
CA ALA A 82 -15.48 -1.46 -18.12
C ALA A 82 -14.70 -0.47 -19.00
N GLY A 83 -14.95 0.83 -18.79
CA GLY A 83 -14.34 1.90 -19.58
C GLY A 83 -12.88 2.15 -19.19
N ILE A 84 -12.01 2.30 -20.19
CA ILE A 84 -10.57 2.60 -20.03
C ILE A 84 -10.16 3.94 -20.68
N GLY A 85 -11.14 4.78 -21.04
CA GLY A 85 -10.92 6.10 -21.64
C GLY A 85 -10.61 6.05 -23.13
N ALA A 86 -10.01 7.12 -23.65
CA ALA A 86 -9.57 7.19 -25.04
C ALA A 86 -8.30 6.37 -25.26
N ARG A 87 -8.19 5.69 -26.42
CA ARG A 87 -7.07 4.78 -26.71
C ARG A 87 -5.70 5.45 -26.64
N LYS A 88 -5.60 6.70 -27.08
CA LYS A 88 -4.34 7.46 -27.09
C LYS A 88 -3.87 7.88 -25.70
N GLU A 89 -4.81 8.02 -24.78
CA GLU A 89 -4.58 8.46 -23.40
C GLU A 89 -4.53 7.29 -22.42
N CYS A 90 -4.86 6.08 -22.88
CA CYS A 90 -4.94 4.90 -22.03
C CYS A 90 -3.56 4.53 -21.46
N THR A 91 -3.44 4.59 -20.16
CA THR A 91 -2.28 4.17 -19.37
C THR A 91 -2.54 2.84 -18.65
N PRO A 92 -1.52 2.16 -18.15
CA PRO A 92 -1.71 1.00 -17.27
C PRO A 92 -2.61 1.31 -16.06
N ASN A 93 -2.54 2.53 -15.52
CA ASN A 93 -3.36 2.91 -14.38
C ASN A 93 -4.86 2.99 -14.71
N HIS A 94 -5.24 3.41 -15.91
CA HIS A 94 -6.64 3.35 -16.37
C HIS A 94 -7.19 1.92 -16.35
N LEU A 95 -6.36 0.92 -16.66
CA LEU A 95 -6.75 -0.49 -16.56
C LEU A 95 -6.86 -0.96 -15.10
N ARG A 96 -5.95 -0.53 -14.20
CA ARG A 96 -6.08 -0.84 -12.77
C ARG A 96 -7.41 -0.31 -12.22
N VAL A 97 -7.74 0.94 -12.53
CA VAL A 97 -8.99 1.57 -12.08
C VAL A 97 -10.22 0.84 -12.63
N ALA A 98 -10.26 0.60 -13.95
CA ALA A 98 -11.38 -0.08 -14.60
C ALA A 98 -11.57 -1.51 -14.08
N ALA A 99 -10.46 -2.26 -13.91
CA ALA A 99 -10.49 -3.62 -13.41
C ALA A 99 -10.92 -3.70 -11.94
N GLY A 100 -10.45 -2.75 -11.11
CA GLY A 100 -10.86 -2.65 -9.71
C GLY A 100 -12.35 -2.35 -9.55
N ASN A 101 -12.92 -1.51 -10.42
CA ASN A 101 -14.35 -1.27 -10.41
C ASN A 101 -15.14 -2.49 -10.93
N ALA A 102 -14.66 -3.14 -12.00
CA ALA A 102 -15.34 -4.29 -12.60
C ALA A 102 -15.36 -5.53 -11.67
N VAL A 103 -14.28 -5.77 -10.91
CA VAL A 103 -14.23 -6.94 -10.02
C VAL A 103 -15.25 -6.87 -8.88
N ARG A 104 -15.62 -5.67 -8.43
CA ARG A 104 -16.66 -5.49 -7.40
C ARG A 104 -18.04 -5.92 -7.91
N GLU A 105 -18.34 -5.71 -9.20
CA GLU A 105 -19.56 -6.24 -9.82
C GLU A 105 -19.57 -7.79 -9.80
N LEU A 106 -18.41 -8.41 -10.06
CA LEU A 106 -18.29 -9.87 -9.96
C LEU A 106 -18.48 -10.38 -8.53
N GLN A 107 -17.90 -9.68 -7.54
CA GLN A 107 -18.01 -10.07 -6.13
C GLN A 107 -19.45 -9.96 -5.60
N GLY A 108 -20.20 -8.97 -6.06
CA GLY A 108 -21.62 -8.76 -5.71
C GLY A 108 -22.57 -9.81 -6.27
N SER A 109 -22.12 -10.66 -7.20
CA SER A 109 -22.93 -11.67 -7.87
C SER A 109 -22.60 -13.10 -7.40
N LYS A 110 -23.43 -14.11 -7.78
CA LYS A 110 -23.17 -15.54 -7.47
C LYS A 110 -22.23 -16.23 -8.47
N ILE A 111 -21.45 -15.46 -9.23
CA ILE A 111 -20.56 -15.94 -10.29
C ILE A 111 -19.36 -16.67 -9.70
N LYS A 112 -18.94 -17.76 -10.36
CA LYS A 112 -17.75 -18.56 -10.06
C LYS A 112 -16.71 -18.48 -11.17
N THR A 113 -17.14 -18.23 -12.42
CA THR A 113 -16.27 -18.18 -13.59
C THR A 113 -16.52 -16.92 -14.39
N ALA A 114 -15.44 -16.23 -14.77
CA ALA A 114 -15.50 -15.06 -15.62
C ALA A 114 -14.39 -15.05 -16.66
N VAL A 115 -14.64 -14.36 -17.76
CA VAL A 115 -13.65 -14.08 -18.82
C VAL A 115 -13.42 -12.56 -18.87
N ALA A 116 -12.17 -12.15 -18.80
CA ALA A 116 -11.76 -10.76 -18.95
C ALA A 116 -11.06 -10.58 -20.31
N ALA A 117 -11.57 -9.70 -21.14
CA ALA A 117 -11.07 -9.47 -22.51
C ALA A 117 -11.11 -7.99 -22.90
N GLY A 118 -10.37 -7.65 -23.95
CA GLY A 118 -10.41 -6.34 -24.57
C GLY A 118 -9.41 -6.22 -25.71
N PRO A 119 -9.71 -5.42 -26.76
CA PRO A 119 -8.83 -5.28 -27.91
C PRO A 119 -7.41 -4.80 -27.58
N ILE A 120 -7.25 -4.04 -26.47
CA ILE A 120 -5.96 -3.53 -26.02
C ILE A 120 -5.01 -4.65 -25.55
N LEU A 121 -5.56 -5.77 -25.06
CA LEU A 121 -4.81 -6.91 -24.52
C LEU A 121 -4.29 -7.84 -25.64
N LYS A 122 -4.77 -7.70 -26.86
CA LYS A 122 -4.31 -8.50 -28.01
C LYS A 122 -2.91 -8.09 -28.52
N ASN A 123 -2.37 -6.95 -28.07
CA ASN A 123 -1.05 -6.51 -28.50
C ASN A 123 0.05 -7.20 -27.67
N PRO A 124 0.89 -8.07 -28.29
CA PRO A 124 1.91 -8.85 -27.57
C PRO A 124 3.01 -7.99 -26.91
N LYS A 125 3.18 -6.73 -27.34
CA LYS A 125 4.14 -5.79 -26.75
C LYS A 125 3.63 -5.08 -25.48
N ARG A 126 2.42 -5.39 -25.03
CA ARG A 126 1.75 -4.69 -23.92
C ARG A 126 1.62 -5.52 -22.63
N GLY A 127 2.67 -6.27 -22.26
CA GLY A 127 2.68 -7.05 -21.01
C GLY A 127 2.39 -6.22 -19.77
N HIS A 128 2.82 -4.95 -19.73
CA HIS A 128 2.53 -4.02 -18.63
C HIS A 128 1.03 -3.68 -18.48
N TYR A 129 0.23 -3.74 -19.57
CA TYR A 129 -1.22 -3.60 -19.49
C TYR A 129 -1.89 -4.85 -18.91
N LEU A 130 -1.39 -6.04 -19.26
CA LEU A 130 -1.84 -7.29 -18.65
C LEU A 130 -1.56 -7.31 -17.14
N LYS A 131 -0.34 -6.91 -16.74
CA LYS A 131 0.03 -6.76 -15.33
C LYS A 131 -0.92 -5.80 -14.60
N ALA A 132 -1.13 -4.60 -15.15
CA ALA A 132 -1.99 -3.60 -14.56
C ALA A 132 -3.45 -4.05 -14.42
N LEU A 133 -3.98 -4.78 -15.40
CA LEU A 133 -5.31 -5.36 -15.34
C LEU A 133 -5.41 -6.41 -14.23
N ALA A 134 -4.42 -7.30 -14.13
CA ALA A 134 -4.35 -8.30 -13.08
C ALA A 134 -4.28 -7.65 -11.67
N GLU A 135 -3.43 -6.64 -11.51
CA GLU A 135 -3.32 -5.87 -10.28
C GLU A 135 -4.66 -5.20 -9.93
N GLY A 136 -5.34 -4.60 -10.90
CA GLY A 136 -6.65 -3.98 -10.71
C GLY A 136 -7.71 -4.99 -10.21
N LEU A 137 -7.79 -6.19 -10.82
CA LEU A 137 -8.71 -7.24 -10.40
C LEU A 137 -8.38 -7.75 -8.98
N LEU A 138 -7.10 -7.99 -8.68
CA LEU A 138 -6.67 -8.53 -7.39
C LEU A 138 -6.83 -7.50 -6.27
N LEU A 139 -6.30 -6.28 -6.46
CA LEU A 139 -6.34 -5.23 -5.44
C LEU A 139 -7.75 -4.64 -5.27
N GLY A 140 -8.53 -4.54 -6.34
CA GLY A 140 -9.92 -4.07 -6.29
C GLY A 140 -10.86 -5.03 -5.56
N SER A 141 -10.46 -6.30 -5.40
CA SER A 141 -11.19 -7.31 -4.62
C SER A 141 -10.89 -7.29 -3.12
N TYR A 142 -9.90 -6.47 -2.71
CA TYR A 142 -9.50 -6.38 -1.30
C TYR A 142 -10.58 -5.74 -0.44
N GLU A 143 -10.81 -6.31 0.74
CA GLU A 143 -11.65 -5.76 1.80
C GLU A 143 -11.08 -6.12 3.17
N PHE A 144 -11.05 -5.16 4.08
CA PHE A 144 -10.73 -5.38 5.48
C PHE A 144 -12.02 -5.47 6.30
N ASN A 145 -12.50 -6.71 6.54
CA ASN A 145 -13.74 -6.97 7.28
C ASN A 145 -13.55 -8.01 8.40
N LYS A 146 -12.33 -8.15 8.89
CA LYS A 146 -11.92 -9.14 9.90
C LYS A 146 -12.81 -9.13 11.14
N TYR A 147 -13.23 -7.95 11.58
CA TYR A 147 -13.97 -7.73 12.83
C TYR A 147 -15.49 -7.66 12.65
N LYS A 148 -16.01 -7.71 11.41
CA LYS A 148 -17.47 -7.74 11.18
C LYS A 148 -18.04 -9.10 11.55
N SER A 149 -19.21 -9.13 12.23
CA SER A 149 -19.90 -10.38 12.53
C SER A 149 -20.35 -11.09 11.25
N GLU A 150 -20.50 -12.43 11.29
CA GLU A 150 -20.96 -13.20 10.11
C GLU A 150 -22.35 -12.78 9.64
N LYS A 151 -23.21 -12.29 10.55
CA LYS A 151 -24.53 -11.76 10.19
C LYS A 151 -24.45 -10.51 9.32
N GLU A 152 -23.45 -9.65 9.52
CA GLU A 152 -23.24 -8.45 8.72
C GLU A 152 -22.47 -8.73 7.43
N LYS A 153 -21.63 -9.78 7.40
CA LYS A 153 -20.91 -10.19 6.19
C LYS A 153 -21.86 -10.71 5.09
N GLY A 154 -23.08 -11.17 5.48
CA GLY A 154 -24.12 -11.63 4.53
C GLY A 154 -25.08 -10.55 4.05
N ASN A 155 -25.21 -9.42 4.75
CA ASN A 155 -26.28 -8.43 4.49
C ASN A 155 -25.87 -7.25 3.57
N ALA A 156 -24.71 -7.26 2.99
CA ALA A 156 -24.35 -6.25 1.97
C ALA A 156 -25.12 -6.45 0.64
N ALA A 157 -25.79 -7.60 0.47
CA ALA A 157 -26.56 -7.95 -0.73
C ALA A 157 -28.09 -7.69 -0.61
N ASP A 158 -28.63 -7.44 0.60
CA ASP A 158 -30.09 -7.25 0.81
C ASP A 158 -30.35 -5.98 1.62
N LYS A 159 -30.20 -4.82 1.01
CA LYS A 159 -30.81 -3.56 1.52
C LYS A 159 -32.11 -3.31 0.78
N ASN A 160 -33.14 -4.07 1.11
CA ASN A 160 -34.54 -3.68 1.03
C ASN A 160 -35.37 -4.67 1.88
N GLU A 161 -35.59 -4.32 3.14
CA GLU A 161 -36.84 -4.54 3.89
C GLU A 161 -36.68 -4.18 5.36
N THR A 162 -37.42 -3.15 5.71
CA THR A 162 -38.14 -2.83 6.97
C THR A 162 -37.48 -3.04 8.35
N ALA A 163 -37.50 -1.93 9.08
CA ALA A 163 -37.27 -1.79 10.51
C ALA A 163 -38.22 -2.60 11.39
N GLY A 164 -37.72 -3.15 12.50
CA GLY A 164 -38.52 -3.76 13.57
C GLY A 164 -37.71 -4.10 14.81
N ALA A 165 -37.79 -3.20 15.79
CA ALA A 165 -37.70 -3.33 17.26
C ALA A 165 -36.84 -4.41 17.98
N ALA A 166 -35.90 -3.89 18.76
CA ALA A 166 -35.56 -4.06 20.17
C ALA A 166 -35.55 -5.47 20.84
N ALA A 167 -34.40 -5.79 21.46
CA ALA A 167 -34.32 -6.15 22.90
C ALA A 167 -32.85 -6.23 23.33
N GLY A 168 -32.51 -5.46 24.38
CA GLY A 168 -31.18 -5.42 24.95
C GLY A 168 -30.84 -6.68 25.78
N THR A 169 -29.59 -7.05 25.74
CA THR A 169 -28.94 -7.88 26.76
C THR A 169 -27.53 -7.38 26.96
N GLU A 170 -27.29 -6.82 28.15
CA GLU A 170 -25.96 -6.44 28.62
C GLU A 170 -25.05 -7.66 28.68
N ARG A 171 -23.93 -7.62 27.98
CA ARG A 171 -22.82 -8.54 28.17
C ARG A 171 -21.65 -7.79 28.83
N LYS A 172 -21.32 -8.23 30.05
CA LYS A 172 -20.09 -7.87 30.74
C LYS A 172 -18.89 -8.26 29.87
N ILE A 173 -18.09 -7.25 29.52
CA ILE A 173 -16.80 -7.45 28.85
C ILE A 173 -15.78 -7.79 29.95
N THR A 174 -15.43 -9.06 30.07
CA THR A 174 -14.22 -9.49 30.76
C THR A 174 -13.08 -9.48 29.74
N GLY A 175 -12.00 -8.74 30.03
CA GLY A 175 -10.81 -8.67 29.17
C GLY A 175 -10.19 -10.07 28.96
N GLY A 176 -10.37 -10.61 27.79
CA GLY A 176 -9.75 -11.84 27.32
C GLY A 176 -8.94 -11.51 26.08
N LYS A 177 -7.64 -11.88 26.09
CA LYS A 177 -6.78 -11.86 24.91
C LYS A 177 -7.53 -12.52 23.74
N VAL A 178 -7.84 -11.76 22.71
CA VAL A 178 -8.31 -12.32 21.45
C VAL A 178 -7.09 -12.93 20.77
N ALA A 179 -6.84 -14.19 21.04
CA ALA A 179 -5.84 -14.96 20.30
C ALA A 179 -6.26 -14.97 18.83
N GLY A 180 -5.52 -14.27 18.00
CA GLY A 180 -5.68 -14.27 16.55
C GLY A 180 -5.42 -15.69 16.01
N LYS A 181 -6.48 -16.51 15.92
CA LYS A 181 -6.41 -17.70 15.08
C LYS A 181 -6.35 -17.22 13.63
N ASN A 182 -5.22 -17.50 12.97
CA ASN A 182 -5.13 -17.44 11.52
C ASN A 182 -6.36 -18.13 10.93
N VAL A 183 -7.31 -17.34 10.41
CA VAL A 183 -8.45 -17.85 9.67
C VAL A 183 -7.89 -18.30 8.34
N THR A 184 -7.50 -19.58 8.28
CA THR A 184 -7.17 -20.26 7.03
C THR A 184 -8.34 -20.08 6.06
N ALA A 185 -8.03 -19.90 4.77
CA ALA A 185 -8.96 -19.63 3.67
C ALA A 185 -10.01 -20.76 3.41
N ALA A 186 -10.23 -21.65 4.36
CA ALA A 186 -11.22 -22.72 4.29
C ALA A 186 -12.63 -22.13 4.36
N GLY A 187 -13.31 -22.05 3.21
CA GLY A 187 -14.72 -21.65 3.09
C GLY A 187 -15.00 -20.39 2.27
N LYS A 188 -13.99 -19.68 1.76
CA LYS A 188 -14.23 -18.56 0.85
C LYS A 188 -14.50 -19.06 -0.57
N GLU A 189 -15.62 -18.61 -1.18
CA GLU A 189 -15.88 -18.86 -2.60
C GLU A 189 -14.83 -18.18 -3.46
N THR A 190 -14.35 -18.86 -4.50
CA THR A 190 -13.35 -18.34 -5.45
C THR A 190 -14.02 -18.02 -6.78
N ILE A 191 -13.74 -16.83 -7.33
CA ILE A 191 -14.07 -16.49 -8.71
C ILE A 191 -12.81 -16.75 -9.57
N SER A 192 -12.93 -17.67 -10.52
CA SER A 192 -11.87 -17.93 -11.50
C SER A 192 -12.04 -16.98 -12.69
N VAL A 193 -11.08 -16.08 -12.91
CA VAL A 193 -11.09 -15.15 -14.04
C VAL A 193 -10.04 -15.56 -15.05
N THR A 194 -10.47 -15.89 -16.27
CA THR A 194 -9.56 -16.13 -17.40
C THR A 194 -9.34 -14.83 -18.16
N ILE A 195 -8.10 -14.37 -18.25
CA ILE A 195 -7.75 -13.16 -19.01
C ILE A 195 -7.31 -13.57 -20.41
N VAL A 196 -8.03 -13.10 -21.41
CA VAL A 196 -7.69 -13.30 -22.82
C VAL A 196 -6.63 -12.29 -23.23
N SER A 197 -5.44 -12.78 -23.55
CA SER A 197 -4.34 -11.92 -24.01
C SER A 197 -3.54 -12.59 -25.12
N GLY A 198 -2.94 -11.77 -26.00
CA GLY A 198 -2.00 -12.23 -27.04
C GLY A 198 -0.54 -12.28 -26.57
N ILE A 199 -0.29 -12.33 -25.25
CA ILE A 199 1.05 -12.21 -24.65
C ILE A 199 1.56 -13.61 -24.32
N ALA A 200 2.69 -14.01 -24.93
CA ALA A 200 3.22 -15.37 -24.83
C ALA A 200 3.57 -15.80 -23.38
N ASN A 201 4.09 -14.87 -22.54
CA ASN A 201 4.42 -15.10 -21.14
C ASN A 201 3.33 -14.59 -20.17
N GLY A 202 2.07 -14.64 -20.60
CA GLY A 202 0.94 -14.12 -19.81
C GLY A 202 0.83 -14.72 -18.42
N GLU A 203 1.01 -16.05 -18.28
CA GLU A 203 0.95 -16.73 -16.97
C GLU A 203 2.04 -16.24 -16.00
N GLU A 204 3.25 -15.98 -16.50
CA GLU A 204 4.35 -15.46 -15.67
C GLU A 204 4.03 -14.06 -15.16
N ILE A 205 3.47 -13.20 -16.02
CA ILE A 205 3.04 -11.85 -15.67
C ILE A 205 1.93 -11.89 -14.60
N LEU A 206 0.96 -12.80 -14.75
CA LEU A 206 -0.12 -12.94 -13.77
C LEU A 206 0.39 -13.46 -12.42
N LYS A 207 1.34 -14.41 -12.45
CA LYS A 207 2.00 -14.91 -11.23
C LYS A 207 2.76 -13.79 -10.51
N GLU A 208 3.53 -13.00 -11.25
CA GLU A 208 4.25 -11.84 -10.72
C GLU A 208 3.28 -10.82 -10.09
N ALA A 209 2.22 -10.43 -10.81
CA ALA A 209 1.19 -9.54 -10.31
C ALA A 209 0.53 -10.08 -9.02
N SER A 210 0.29 -11.40 -8.96
CA SER A 210 -0.28 -12.05 -7.77
C SER A 210 0.64 -11.91 -6.54
N VAL A 211 1.94 -12.10 -6.71
CA VAL A 211 2.93 -11.94 -5.62
C VAL A 211 2.93 -10.49 -5.12
N ILE A 212 3.03 -9.53 -6.04
CA ILE A 212 3.03 -8.10 -5.69
C ILE A 212 1.74 -7.71 -4.97
N CYS A 213 0.58 -8.10 -5.51
CA CYS A 213 -0.71 -7.75 -4.91
C CYS A 213 -0.91 -8.39 -3.53
N LYS A 214 -0.41 -9.60 -3.31
CA LYS A 214 -0.44 -10.27 -2.01
C LYS A 214 0.37 -9.50 -0.96
N ALA A 215 1.56 -9.04 -1.32
CA ALA A 215 2.41 -8.22 -0.47
C ALA A 215 1.77 -6.86 -0.14
N ILE A 216 1.15 -6.20 -1.13
CA ILE A 216 0.38 -4.96 -0.91
C ILE A 216 -0.80 -5.22 0.03
N CYS A 217 -1.55 -6.31 -0.16
CA CYS A 217 -2.66 -6.67 0.72
C CYS A 217 -2.19 -7.01 2.14
N HIS A 218 -1.00 -7.60 2.30
CA HIS A 218 -0.39 -7.82 3.60
C HIS A 218 -0.10 -6.49 4.31
N ALA A 219 0.56 -5.55 3.65
CA ALA A 219 0.79 -4.21 4.19
C ALA A 219 -0.52 -3.47 4.55
N ARG A 220 -1.55 -3.57 3.69
CA ARG A 220 -2.90 -3.03 3.98
C ARG A 220 -3.52 -3.66 5.22
N ASN A 221 -3.38 -4.96 5.38
CA ASN A 221 -3.92 -5.67 6.55
C ASN A 221 -3.28 -5.16 7.84
N LEU A 222 -1.95 -5.02 7.88
CA LEU A 222 -1.23 -4.55 9.06
C LEU A 222 -1.66 -3.13 9.45
N ALA A 223 -1.67 -2.20 8.50
CA ALA A 223 -2.01 -0.81 8.80
C ALA A 223 -3.51 -0.57 9.05
N ASN A 224 -4.40 -1.47 8.61
CA ASN A 224 -5.83 -1.41 8.96
C ASN A 224 -6.16 -2.05 10.32
N GLU A 225 -5.25 -2.84 10.90
CA GLU A 225 -5.46 -3.40 12.24
C GLU A 225 -5.57 -2.28 13.29
N PRO A 226 -6.38 -2.46 14.34
CA PRO A 226 -6.45 -1.49 15.43
C PRO A 226 -5.21 -1.57 16.32
N GLY A 227 -4.85 -0.45 16.98
CA GLY A 227 -3.66 -0.34 17.82
C GLY A 227 -3.62 -1.31 19.02
N ASN A 228 -4.77 -1.85 19.47
CA ASN A 228 -4.80 -2.91 20.47
C ASN A 228 -4.45 -4.31 19.93
N VAL A 229 -4.18 -4.42 18.62
CA VAL A 229 -3.74 -5.66 17.93
C VAL A 229 -2.32 -5.48 17.41
N ILE A 230 -2.07 -4.40 16.68
CA ILE A 230 -0.72 -4.06 16.20
C ILE A 230 -0.13 -2.98 17.08
N ASN A 231 0.85 -3.38 17.89
CA ASN A 231 1.73 -2.54 18.68
C ASN A 231 3.20 -2.80 18.25
N PRO A 232 4.21 -2.11 18.80
CA PRO A 232 5.60 -2.29 18.36
C PRO A 232 6.11 -3.72 18.46
N GLU A 233 5.67 -4.48 19.46
CA GLU A 233 6.09 -5.86 19.69
C GLU A 233 5.45 -6.80 18.68
N THR A 234 4.12 -6.72 18.50
CA THR A 234 3.39 -7.56 17.55
C THR A 234 3.73 -7.23 16.10
N LEU A 235 4.05 -5.97 15.77
CA LEU A 235 4.56 -5.60 14.45
C LEU A 235 5.94 -6.22 14.18
N ALA A 236 6.81 -6.28 15.21
CA ALA A 236 8.09 -6.97 15.11
C ALA A 236 7.90 -8.50 14.96
N GLU A 237 6.93 -9.11 15.64
CA GLU A 237 6.57 -10.53 15.49
C GLU A 237 6.12 -10.84 14.06
N GLU A 238 5.25 -10.02 13.47
CA GLU A 238 4.81 -10.17 12.07
C GLU A 238 5.99 -10.08 11.07
N ALA A 239 6.97 -9.21 11.37
CA ALA A 239 8.18 -9.12 10.56
C ALA A 239 9.03 -10.39 10.66
N VAL A 240 9.17 -10.97 11.85
CA VAL A 240 9.89 -12.23 12.07
C VAL A 240 9.18 -13.38 11.35
N GLU A 241 7.85 -13.51 11.48
CA GLU A 241 7.07 -14.55 10.79
C GLU A 241 7.23 -14.43 9.25
N THR A 242 7.20 -13.21 8.74
CA THR A 242 7.42 -12.95 7.31
C THR A 242 8.84 -13.35 6.89
N ALA A 243 9.84 -13.03 7.71
CA ALA A 243 11.23 -13.38 7.44
C ALA A 243 11.45 -14.89 7.42
N GLU A 244 10.93 -15.61 8.40
CA GLU A 244 11.01 -17.08 8.45
C GLU A 244 10.40 -17.73 7.21
N LYS A 245 9.21 -17.26 6.80
CA LYS A 245 8.48 -17.75 5.62
C LYS A 245 9.25 -17.53 4.32
N HIS A 246 10.00 -16.44 4.20
CA HIS A 246 10.70 -16.05 2.98
C HIS A 246 12.23 -16.21 3.07
N ASN A 247 12.75 -16.85 4.15
CA ASN A 247 14.16 -17.09 4.41
C ASN A 247 15.00 -15.80 4.39
N LEU A 248 14.51 -14.74 5.05
CA LEU A 248 15.26 -13.51 5.29
C LEU A 248 16.06 -13.63 6.58
N GLU A 249 17.29 -13.13 6.59
CA GLU A 249 18.03 -12.92 7.82
C GLU A 249 17.36 -11.81 8.63
N THR A 250 17.16 -12.03 9.93
CA THR A 250 16.38 -11.11 10.77
C THR A 250 17.11 -10.76 12.05
N GLU A 251 17.13 -9.49 12.40
CA GLU A 251 17.60 -8.98 13.68
C GLU A 251 16.51 -8.09 14.30
N VAL A 252 16.18 -8.35 15.57
CA VAL A 252 15.22 -7.54 16.35
C VAL A 252 15.95 -6.96 17.55
N LEU A 253 16.10 -5.63 17.58
CA LEU A 253 16.71 -4.94 18.71
C LEU A 253 15.62 -4.61 19.74
N THR A 254 15.83 -5.09 20.95
CA THR A 254 15.07 -4.74 22.15
C THR A 254 15.53 -3.40 22.73
N VAL A 255 14.80 -2.86 23.71
CA VAL A 255 15.20 -1.65 24.43
C VAL A 255 16.65 -1.73 24.93
N LYS A 256 17.09 -2.88 25.47
CA LYS A 256 18.45 -3.04 25.98
C LYS A 256 19.52 -2.97 24.89
N GLU A 257 19.26 -3.50 23.72
CA GLU A 257 20.17 -3.45 22.59
C GLU A 257 20.21 -2.05 21.98
N MET A 258 19.06 -1.39 21.83
CA MET A 258 18.98 -0.01 21.40
C MET A 258 19.70 0.96 22.36
N GLN A 259 19.59 0.71 23.69
CA GLN A 259 20.35 1.49 24.70
C GLN A 259 21.86 1.33 24.51
N LYS A 260 22.35 0.10 24.26
CA LYS A 260 23.79 -0.15 24.01
C LYS A 260 24.30 0.55 22.76
N LEU A 261 23.42 0.68 21.74
CA LEU A 261 23.74 1.40 20.49
C LEU A 261 23.53 2.91 20.59
N GLY A 262 23.01 3.40 21.73
CA GLY A 262 22.74 4.82 21.95
C GLY A 262 21.56 5.38 21.14
N MET A 263 20.58 4.54 20.76
CA MET A 263 19.38 4.90 19.98
C MET A 263 18.38 5.66 20.84
N GLY A 264 18.78 6.82 21.37
CA GLY A 264 17.96 7.59 22.30
C GLY A 264 16.74 8.24 21.64
N ALA A 265 16.73 8.46 20.34
CA ALA A 265 15.62 9.13 19.67
C ALA A 265 14.39 8.22 19.57
N ILE A 266 14.52 6.97 19.15
CA ILE A 266 13.41 5.99 19.14
C ILE A 266 12.98 5.61 20.58
N LEU A 267 13.94 5.50 21.51
CA LEU A 267 13.64 5.18 22.89
C LEU A 267 12.81 6.28 23.56
N ALA A 268 13.14 7.57 23.33
CA ALA A 268 12.39 8.69 23.87
C ALA A 268 10.93 8.72 23.36
N VAL A 269 10.70 8.40 22.08
CA VAL A 269 9.34 8.30 21.52
C VAL A 269 8.54 7.21 22.22
N GLY A 270 9.13 6.01 22.39
CA GLY A 270 8.45 4.85 22.97
C GLY A 270 8.30 4.88 24.50
N GLU A 271 8.99 5.78 25.20
CA GLU A 271 9.05 5.79 26.68
C GLU A 271 7.68 6.07 27.33
N GLY A 272 6.78 6.73 26.60
CA GLY A 272 5.42 7.02 27.07
C GLY A 272 4.45 5.84 27.00
N SER A 273 4.77 4.79 26.24
CA SER A 273 3.92 3.62 26.05
C SER A 273 4.23 2.50 27.06
N VAL A 274 3.23 1.63 27.29
CA VAL A 274 3.43 0.34 27.97
C VAL A 274 4.01 -0.73 27.05
N HIS A 275 3.97 -0.49 25.74
CA HIS A 275 4.55 -1.35 24.70
C HIS A 275 5.97 -0.86 24.36
N GLU A 276 6.94 -1.74 24.59
CA GLU A 276 8.34 -1.39 24.34
C GLU A 276 8.63 -1.22 22.85
N PRO A 277 9.41 -0.19 22.45
CA PRO A 277 9.83 -0.04 21.06
C PRO A 277 10.71 -1.20 20.59
N ARG A 278 10.72 -1.43 19.28
CA ARG A 278 11.55 -2.42 18.60
C ARG A 278 12.16 -1.81 17.34
N MET A 279 13.41 -2.15 17.06
CA MET A 279 14.03 -1.92 15.75
C MET A 279 14.21 -3.26 15.07
N VAL A 280 13.60 -3.47 13.90
CA VAL A 280 13.70 -4.72 13.15
C VAL A 280 14.51 -4.50 11.89
N ALA A 281 15.49 -5.36 11.61
CA ALA A 281 16.19 -5.41 10.35
C ALA A 281 15.98 -6.75 9.65
N LEU A 282 15.59 -6.71 8.39
CA LEU A 282 15.36 -7.83 7.50
C LEU A 282 16.36 -7.77 6.36
N LYS A 283 17.20 -8.79 6.18
CA LYS A 283 18.24 -8.78 5.16
C LYS A 283 17.98 -9.83 4.08
N TYR A 284 17.96 -9.40 2.85
CA TYR A 284 17.86 -10.22 1.65
C TYR A 284 19.11 -10.05 0.80
N ALA A 285 19.88 -11.13 0.60
CA ALA A 285 21.15 -11.14 -0.11
C ALA A 285 21.10 -12.13 -1.27
N ASN A 286 20.62 -11.70 -2.43
CA ASN A 286 20.53 -12.51 -3.65
C ASN A 286 21.19 -11.83 -4.86
N GLY A 287 21.85 -10.69 -4.65
CA GLY A 287 22.49 -9.88 -5.68
C GLY A 287 23.98 -10.16 -5.88
N GLY A 288 24.56 -11.18 -5.22
CA GLY A 288 26.01 -11.43 -5.22
C GLY A 288 26.77 -10.24 -4.63
N ASP A 289 27.79 -9.74 -5.34
CA ASP A 289 28.67 -8.66 -4.86
C ASP A 289 28.06 -7.25 -5.00
N LYS A 290 26.80 -7.13 -5.39
CA LYS A 290 26.11 -5.82 -5.45
C LYS A 290 26.03 -5.19 -4.06
N PRO A 291 26.12 -3.84 -3.96
CA PRO A 291 25.96 -3.15 -2.70
C PRO A 291 24.54 -3.30 -2.15
N PHE A 292 24.38 -3.22 -0.82
CA PHE A 292 23.07 -3.20 -0.19
C PHE A 292 22.39 -1.85 -0.35
N THR A 293 21.08 -1.89 -0.58
CA THR A 293 20.19 -0.72 -0.48
C THR A 293 19.27 -0.92 0.72
N ALA A 294 19.14 0.06 1.59
CA ALA A 294 18.22 0.01 2.71
C ALA A 294 16.88 0.66 2.37
N PHE A 295 15.79 -0.02 2.73
CA PHE A 295 14.43 0.52 2.81
C PHE A 295 14.08 0.64 4.29
N VAL A 296 13.80 1.87 4.75
CA VAL A 296 13.56 2.17 6.16
C VAL A 296 12.13 2.66 6.34
N GLY A 297 11.33 2.01 7.17
CA GLY A 297 9.92 2.34 7.38
C GLY A 297 9.63 2.93 8.75
N LYS A 298 8.88 4.04 8.81
CA LYS A 298 8.26 4.54 10.03
C LYS A 298 7.24 3.52 10.51
N GLY A 299 7.37 3.08 11.77
CA GLY A 299 6.52 2.06 12.38
C GLY A 299 5.85 2.55 13.66
N ILE A 300 5.27 3.76 13.64
CA ILE A 300 4.50 4.28 14.78
C ILE A 300 3.13 3.61 14.79
N THR A 301 2.97 2.63 15.68
CA THR A 301 1.78 1.76 15.71
C THR A 301 0.52 2.46 16.19
N PHE A 302 0.68 3.52 16.96
CA PHE A 302 -0.35 4.51 17.27
C PHE A 302 0.31 5.84 17.63
N ASP A 303 -0.18 6.93 17.06
CA ASP A 303 0.31 8.28 17.34
C ASP A 303 -0.77 9.15 17.98
N SER A 304 -0.70 9.30 19.29
CA SER A 304 -1.55 10.26 20.02
C SER A 304 -1.01 11.70 19.97
N GLY A 305 0.20 11.91 19.44
CA GLY A 305 1.00 13.14 19.56
C GLY A 305 1.83 13.20 20.84
N GLY A 306 1.67 12.24 21.76
CA GLY A 306 2.33 12.26 23.06
C GLY A 306 1.82 13.41 23.94
N ILE A 307 2.72 14.13 24.63
CA ILE A 307 2.36 15.30 25.46
C ILE A 307 1.82 16.45 24.60
N SER A 308 2.32 16.62 23.37
CA SER A 308 1.73 17.52 22.35
C SER A 308 0.52 16.88 21.70
N ILE A 309 -0.50 16.54 22.50
CA ILE A 309 -1.62 15.68 22.14
C ILE A 309 -2.40 16.20 20.94
N LYS A 310 -2.74 15.29 20.01
CA LYS A 310 -3.59 15.58 18.85
C LYS A 310 -5.04 15.87 19.28
N PRO A 311 -5.81 16.62 18.46
CA PRO A 311 -7.26 16.68 18.62
C PRO A 311 -7.88 15.28 18.54
N SER A 312 -9.01 15.05 19.25
CA SER A 312 -9.70 13.76 19.24
C SER A 312 -10.29 13.40 17.86
N ASP A 313 -10.63 14.43 17.07
CA ASP A 313 -11.12 14.26 15.68
C ASP A 313 -10.01 13.72 14.78
N GLY A 314 -10.27 12.57 14.14
CA GLY A 314 -9.31 11.87 13.30
C GLY A 314 -8.22 11.07 14.06
N MET A 315 -8.12 11.17 15.40
CA MET A 315 -7.08 10.44 16.15
C MET A 315 -7.19 8.91 15.99
N GLY A 316 -8.40 8.37 15.81
CA GLY A 316 -8.59 6.93 15.56
C GLY A 316 -7.96 6.41 14.27
N GLU A 317 -7.64 7.30 13.32
CA GLU A 317 -6.94 6.96 12.07
C GLU A 317 -5.43 6.80 12.30
N MET A 318 -4.88 7.31 13.41
CA MET A 318 -3.45 7.27 13.73
C MET A 318 -2.90 5.86 14.02
N LYS A 319 -3.73 4.83 13.96
CA LYS A 319 -3.32 3.42 13.90
C LYS A 319 -2.54 3.07 12.63
N ASP A 320 -2.72 3.86 11.56
CA ASP A 320 -2.07 3.67 10.26
C ASP A 320 -0.71 4.38 10.15
N ASP A 321 -0.27 5.03 11.20
CA ASP A 321 1.00 5.78 11.24
C ASP A 321 2.24 4.86 11.19
N MET A 322 2.02 3.56 11.10
CA MET A 322 3.00 2.50 10.83
C MET A 322 3.01 2.04 9.37
N THR A 323 2.27 2.69 8.47
CA THR A 323 2.18 2.31 7.05
C THR A 323 3.55 2.26 6.38
N GLY A 324 4.50 3.12 6.77
CA GLY A 324 5.87 3.07 6.27
C GLY A 324 6.55 1.72 6.53
N ALA A 325 6.46 1.21 7.77
CA ALA A 325 7.01 -0.09 8.14
C ALA A 325 6.27 -1.25 7.45
N ALA A 326 4.93 -1.19 7.37
CA ALA A 326 4.12 -2.17 6.67
C ALA A 326 4.48 -2.23 5.16
N THR A 327 4.71 -1.07 4.54
CA THR A 327 5.16 -0.95 3.15
C THR A 327 6.53 -1.59 2.92
N VAL A 328 7.49 -1.35 3.83
CA VAL A 328 8.81 -1.99 3.77
C VAL A 328 8.68 -3.51 3.93
N LEU A 329 7.91 -3.99 4.90
CA LEU A 329 7.70 -5.42 5.12
C LEU A 329 7.08 -6.10 3.89
N GLY A 330 6.02 -5.51 3.31
CA GLY A 330 5.42 -6.01 2.07
C GLY A 330 6.39 -6.01 0.89
N ALA A 331 7.22 -4.98 0.75
CA ALA A 331 8.23 -4.94 -0.30
C ALA A 331 9.27 -6.05 -0.12
N MET A 332 9.76 -6.29 1.11
CA MET A 332 10.71 -7.37 1.41
C MET A 332 10.11 -8.76 1.13
N GLU A 333 8.83 -8.99 1.49
CA GLU A 333 8.10 -10.22 1.15
C GLU A 333 8.11 -10.47 -0.36
N ALA A 334 7.70 -9.46 -1.16
CA ALA A 334 7.63 -9.60 -2.61
C ALA A 334 9.00 -9.76 -3.28
N ILE A 335 10.01 -9.00 -2.85
CA ILE A 335 11.39 -9.08 -3.38
C ILE A 335 11.95 -10.51 -3.19
N ALA A 336 11.72 -11.09 -2.02
CA ALA A 336 12.18 -12.45 -1.71
C ALA A 336 11.38 -13.52 -2.47
N GLU A 337 10.04 -13.42 -2.52
CA GLU A 337 9.17 -14.38 -3.23
C GLU A 337 9.43 -14.35 -4.75
N LEU A 338 9.69 -13.17 -5.33
CA LEU A 338 10.08 -12.98 -6.73
C LEU A 338 11.54 -13.37 -7.00
N LYS A 339 12.34 -13.65 -5.98
CA LYS A 339 13.76 -13.97 -6.08
C LYS A 339 14.55 -12.95 -6.90
N LEU A 340 14.31 -11.66 -6.65
CA LEU A 340 15.01 -10.60 -7.38
C LEU A 340 16.54 -10.69 -7.13
N PRO A 341 17.39 -10.46 -8.15
CA PRO A 341 18.84 -10.55 -8.03
C PRO A 341 19.44 -9.27 -7.43
N VAL A 342 19.09 -8.96 -6.17
CA VAL A 342 19.43 -7.72 -5.46
C VAL A 342 19.79 -7.98 -4.00
N ASN A 343 20.50 -7.04 -3.39
CA ASN A 343 20.80 -7.02 -1.96
C ASN A 343 20.03 -5.86 -1.31
N VAL A 344 19.08 -6.19 -0.42
CA VAL A 344 18.23 -5.21 0.24
C VAL A 344 18.18 -5.46 1.75
N ILE A 345 18.17 -4.37 2.52
CA ILE A 345 17.93 -4.38 3.97
C ILE A 345 16.63 -3.63 4.22
N GLY A 346 15.60 -4.30 4.76
CA GLY A 346 14.39 -3.66 5.26
C GLY A 346 14.55 -3.31 6.73
N ILE A 347 14.35 -2.06 7.13
CA ILE A 347 14.40 -1.64 8.54
C ILE A 347 13.06 -1.06 8.94
N MET A 348 12.55 -1.48 10.09
CA MET A 348 11.28 -1.03 10.66
C MET A 348 11.54 -0.42 12.03
N ALA A 349 11.26 0.87 12.20
CA ALA A 349 11.40 1.59 13.46
C ALA A 349 10.05 1.60 14.19
N CYS A 350 9.80 0.58 15.00
CA CYS A 350 8.51 0.34 15.66
C CYS A 350 8.46 1.00 17.04
N ALA A 351 7.54 1.94 17.23
CA ALA A 351 7.27 2.59 18.51
C ALA A 351 5.79 2.98 18.61
N GLU A 352 5.34 3.35 19.81
CA GLU A 352 4.00 3.88 20.07
C GLU A 352 4.13 5.20 20.81
N ASN A 353 3.55 6.28 20.28
CA ASN A 353 3.67 7.63 20.86
C ASN A 353 2.47 7.94 21.76
N MET A 354 2.65 7.79 23.06
CA MET A 354 1.58 7.93 24.07
C MET A 354 1.93 8.95 25.15
N PRO A 355 0.94 9.71 25.68
CA PRO A 355 1.13 10.54 26.85
C PRO A 355 1.13 9.69 28.12
N SER A 356 2.13 9.89 28.97
CA SER A 356 2.19 9.27 30.30
C SER A 356 3.13 10.05 31.22
N GLY A 357 3.28 9.59 32.45
CA GLY A 357 4.23 10.18 33.41
C GLY A 357 5.71 9.99 33.02
N SER A 358 6.01 9.03 32.13
CA SER A 358 7.36 8.76 31.60
C SER A 358 7.60 9.33 30.20
N ALA A 359 6.55 9.86 29.52
CA ALA A 359 6.67 10.33 28.15
C ALA A 359 7.64 11.52 28.01
N GLN A 360 8.34 11.56 26.87
CA GLN A 360 9.15 12.74 26.48
C GLN A 360 8.30 14.01 26.45
N ARG A 361 8.91 15.15 26.72
CA ARG A 361 8.23 16.45 26.85
C ARG A 361 8.81 17.47 25.89
N PRO A 362 8.04 18.43 25.45
CA PRO A 362 8.60 19.62 24.80
C PRO A 362 9.63 20.28 25.72
N GLY A 363 10.82 20.56 25.19
CA GLY A 363 11.99 21.07 25.91
C GLY A 363 13.01 20.01 26.35
N ASP A 364 12.69 18.73 26.26
CA ASP A 364 13.67 17.67 26.52
C ASP A 364 14.75 17.65 25.42
N ILE A 365 15.97 17.29 25.79
CA ILE A 365 17.09 17.07 24.85
C ILE A 365 17.42 15.59 24.82
N VAL A 366 17.35 15.01 23.62
CA VAL A 366 17.58 13.59 23.36
C VAL A 366 18.86 13.42 22.54
N LYS A 367 19.63 12.37 22.79
CA LYS A 367 20.82 12.04 22.01
C LYS A 367 20.54 10.83 21.11
N ALA A 368 20.58 11.03 19.78
CA ALA A 368 20.45 9.96 18.82
C ALA A 368 21.71 9.08 18.76
N ALA A 369 21.61 7.89 18.16
CA ALA A 369 22.71 6.94 17.98
C ALA A 369 23.91 7.51 17.20
N SER A 370 23.68 8.47 16.31
CA SER A 370 24.72 9.22 15.61
C SER A 370 25.59 10.10 16.55
N GLY A 371 25.15 10.29 17.80
CA GLY A 371 25.73 11.24 18.75
C GLY A 371 25.12 12.64 18.68
N THR A 372 24.33 12.95 17.66
CA THR A 372 23.63 14.22 17.46
C THR A 372 22.58 14.44 18.55
N THR A 373 22.56 15.63 19.16
CA THR A 373 21.56 16.02 20.14
C THR A 373 20.35 16.67 19.48
N ILE A 374 19.15 16.31 19.92
CA ILE A 374 17.87 16.74 19.39
C ILE A 374 17.08 17.46 20.50
N GLU A 375 16.73 18.72 20.28
CA GLU A 375 15.73 19.40 21.08
C GLU A 375 14.33 18.96 20.62
N VAL A 376 13.57 18.36 21.53
CA VAL A 376 12.17 17.99 21.31
C VAL A 376 11.32 19.24 21.54
N VAL A 377 10.93 19.94 20.50
CA VAL A 377 10.03 21.10 20.62
C VAL A 377 8.57 20.73 20.44
N ASN A 378 8.31 19.57 19.83
CA ASN A 378 6.97 19.04 19.59
C ASN A 378 7.02 17.51 19.62
N THR A 379 6.32 16.86 20.56
CA THR A 379 6.28 15.40 20.66
C THR A 379 5.43 14.73 19.58
N ASP A 380 4.64 15.49 18.80
CA ASP A 380 3.89 15.06 17.61
C ASP A 380 4.77 15.11 16.33
N ALA A 381 6.06 15.34 16.48
CA ALA A 381 7.07 15.21 15.43
C ALA A 381 8.00 14.00 15.74
N GLU A 382 7.43 12.91 16.16
CA GLU A 382 8.04 11.67 16.64
C GLU A 382 8.57 10.78 15.49
N GLY A 383 7.88 10.76 14.34
CA GLY A 383 8.22 9.90 13.21
C GLY A 383 9.62 10.15 12.69
N ARG A 384 10.04 11.42 12.57
CA ARG A 384 11.41 11.76 12.17
C ARG A 384 12.45 11.39 13.23
N MET A 385 12.06 11.32 14.50
CA MET A 385 12.96 10.92 15.59
C MET A 385 13.24 9.41 15.52
N VAL A 386 12.23 8.56 15.33
CA VAL A 386 12.45 7.12 15.17
C VAL A 386 13.25 6.84 13.89
N LEU A 387 13.02 7.62 12.81
CA LEU A 387 13.77 7.50 11.57
C LEU A 387 15.22 7.97 11.71
N ALA A 388 15.53 8.94 12.57
CA ALA A 388 16.91 9.39 12.83
C ALA A 388 17.82 8.22 13.24
N ASP A 389 17.38 7.40 14.19
CA ASP A 389 18.13 6.22 14.62
C ASP A 389 18.10 5.10 13.57
N ALA A 390 16.97 4.95 12.83
CA ALA A 390 16.81 3.89 11.84
C ALA A 390 17.68 4.12 10.58
N VAL A 391 17.76 5.34 10.04
CA VAL A 391 18.63 5.63 8.88
C VAL A 391 20.12 5.56 9.25
N TRP A 392 20.47 5.99 10.47
CA TRP A 392 21.82 5.78 11.00
C TRP A 392 22.14 4.28 11.08
N TYR A 393 21.21 3.47 11.59
CA TYR A 393 21.38 2.03 11.69
C TYR A 393 21.53 1.37 10.30
N ALA A 394 20.76 1.84 9.31
CA ALA A 394 20.92 1.40 7.93
C ALA A 394 22.34 1.61 7.40
N CYS A 395 22.96 2.76 7.69
CA CYS A 395 24.33 3.03 7.33
C CYS A 395 25.32 2.07 8.04
N ARG A 396 25.06 1.75 9.32
CA ARG A 396 25.90 0.78 10.10
C ARG A 396 25.74 -0.67 9.58
N GLN A 397 24.59 -1.02 9.01
CA GLN A 397 24.37 -2.31 8.34
C GLN A 397 25.04 -2.38 6.95
N GLY A 398 25.74 -1.36 6.52
CA GLY A 398 26.51 -1.31 5.27
C GLY A 398 25.68 -0.94 4.04
N ALA A 399 24.57 -0.21 4.22
CA ALA A 399 23.80 0.30 3.09
C ALA A 399 24.58 1.32 2.28
N ALA A 400 24.68 1.13 0.98
CA ALA A 400 25.27 2.06 0.03
C ALA A 400 24.25 3.11 -0.50
N LYS A 401 22.97 2.87 -0.28
CA LYS A 401 21.85 3.78 -0.55
C LYS A 401 20.81 3.59 0.55
N VAL A 402 20.14 4.67 0.96
CA VAL A 402 19.08 4.63 1.97
C VAL A 402 17.83 5.29 1.42
N ILE A 403 16.70 4.62 1.50
CA ILE A 403 15.39 5.17 1.16
C ILE A 403 14.48 4.96 2.37
N ASP A 404 14.05 6.05 3.01
CA ASP A 404 13.06 5.94 4.08
C ASP A 404 11.67 6.35 3.60
N ILE A 405 10.63 5.73 4.19
CA ILE A 405 9.23 5.94 3.83
C ILE A 405 8.38 6.10 5.10
N ALA A 406 7.57 7.14 5.13
CA ALA A 406 6.82 7.50 6.32
C ALA A 406 5.54 8.29 6.01
N THR A 407 4.53 8.08 6.81
CA THR A 407 3.40 9.00 7.04
C THR A 407 3.90 10.16 7.90
N LEU A 408 4.72 11.05 7.28
CA LEU A 408 5.51 11.97 8.10
C LEU A 408 4.81 13.29 8.39
N THR A 409 4.18 13.89 7.37
CA THR A 409 3.71 15.26 7.52
C THR A 409 2.32 15.49 6.94
N GLY A 410 1.47 16.26 7.65
CA GLY A 410 0.28 16.85 7.05
C GLY A 410 0.62 17.92 5.99
N ALA A 411 1.84 18.44 5.99
CA ALA A 411 2.29 19.45 5.03
C ALA A 411 2.34 18.91 3.60
N VAL A 412 2.63 17.63 3.39
CA VAL A 412 2.63 17.00 2.06
C VAL A 412 1.25 17.02 1.44
N ILE A 413 0.18 16.86 2.24
CA ILE A 413 -1.21 16.94 1.77
C ILE A 413 -1.51 18.33 1.23
N ILE A 414 -1.06 19.37 1.93
CA ILE A 414 -1.27 20.76 1.51
C ILE A 414 -0.51 21.08 0.21
N ALA A 415 0.69 20.49 0.04
CA ALA A 415 1.55 20.74 -1.12
C ALA A 415 1.14 19.91 -2.36
N LEU A 416 0.80 18.63 -2.19
CA LEU A 416 0.67 17.64 -3.27
C LEU A 416 -0.70 16.94 -3.33
N GLY A 417 -1.59 17.19 -2.36
CA GLY A 417 -2.90 16.55 -2.27
C GLY A 417 -2.84 15.11 -1.77
N GLU A 418 -3.86 14.32 -2.11
CA GLU A 418 -4.05 12.93 -1.65
C GLU A 418 -3.71 11.90 -2.74
N CYS A 419 -3.11 12.32 -3.86
CA CYS A 419 -2.80 11.43 -5.00
C CYS A 419 -1.31 11.40 -5.39
N THR A 420 -0.50 12.29 -4.84
CA THR A 420 0.93 12.40 -5.14
C THR A 420 1.70 12.48 -3.83
N SER A 421 2.74 11.67 -3.69
CA SER A 421 3.64 11.67 -2.52
C SER A 421 4.88 12.50 -2.74
N GLY A 422 5.48 12.95 -1.62
CA GLY A 422 6.69 13.79 -1.64
C GLY A 422 7.98 12.97 -1.63
N ILE A 423 9.00 13.46 -2.34
CA ILE A 423 10.38 12.99 -2.23
C ILE A 423 11.24 14.16 -1.74
N VAL A 424 12.03 13.95 -0.70
CA VAL A 424 13.09 14.85 -0.28
C VAL A 424 14.40 14.07 -0.32
N SER A 425 15.41 14.53 -1.09
CA SER A 425 16.59 13.72 -1.38
C SER A 425 17.85 14.57 -1.49
N ASN A 426 18.99 14.01 -1.10
CA ASN A 426 20.32 14.55 -1.35
C ASN A 426 20.89 14.11 -2.72
N SER A 427 20.12 13.36 -3.52
CA SER A 427 20.53 12.83 -4.82
C SER A 427 19.38 12.92 -5.84
N ASP A 428 19.51 13.81 -6.83
CA ASP A 428 18.55 13.96 -7.90
C ASP A 428 18.44 12.69 -8.75
N GLU A 429 19.54 11.96 -8.95
CA GLU A 429 19.55 10.70 -9.68
C GLU A 429 18.68 9.64 -8.98
N LEU A 430 18.80 9.53 -7.63
CA LEU A 430 17.98 8.61 -6.84
C LEU A 430 16.52 9.02 -6.89
N ALA A 431 16.20 10.31 -6.75
CA ALA A 431 14.84 10.82 -6.83
C ALA A 431 14.21 10.54 -8.20
N GLU A 432 14.93 10.74 -9.31
CA GLU A 432 14.46 10.39 -10.66
C GLU A 432 14.24 8.89 -10.83
N THR A 433 15.10 8.06 -10.23
CA THR A 433 14.94 6.60 -10.28
C THR A 433 13.68 6.16 -9.53
N ILE A 434 13.40 6.77 -8.37
CA ILE A 434 12.17 6.53 -7.59
C ILE A 434 10.93 6.97 -8.37
N LYS A 435 10.93 8.17 -8.99
CA LYS A 435 9.80 8.64 -9.83
C LYS A 435 9.50 7.67 -10.97
N LYS A 436 10.53 7.17 -11.65
CA LYS A 436 10.38 6.18 -12.72
C LYS A 436 9.82 4.84 -12.21
N ALA A 437 10.26 4.38 -11.04
CA ALA A 437 9.72 3.18 -10.40
C ALA A 437 8.25 3.37 -10.02
N GLY A 438 7.90 4.50 -9.41
CA GLY A 438 6.53 4.86 -9.07
C GLY A 438 5.62 4.93 -10.29
N HIS A 439 6.06 5.56 -11.38
CA HIS A 439 5.29 5.60 -12.62
C HIS A 439 4.96 4.19 -13.17
N ARG A 440 5.93 3.24 -13.10
CA ARG A 440 5.67 1.84 -13.47
C ARG A 440 4.68 1.16 -12.52
N ALA A 441 4.77 1.48 -11.23
CA ALA A 441 3.87 1.01 -10.20
C ALA A 441 2.45 1.61 -10.28
N GLY A 442 2.30 2.77 -10.93
CA GLY A 442 1.06 3.56 -10.95
C GLY A 442 0.90 4.43 -9.71
N GLU A 443 2.00 4.75 -9.04
CA GLU A 443 2.10 5.59 -7.85
C GLU A 443 2.88 6.86 -8.21
N GLU A 444 2.26 8.04 -8.01
CA GLU A 444 2.84 9.30 -8.43
C GLU A 444 3.68 9.94 -7.32
N TRP A 445 4.89 10.40 -7.68
CA TRP A 445 5.88 10.98 -6.80
C TRP A 445 6.38 12.33 -7.31
N TRP A 446 6.55 13.30 -6.41
CA TRP A 446 7.11 14.60 -6.73
C TRP A 446 8.25 14.98 -5.79
N GLN A 447 9.38 15.41 -6.37
CA GLN A 447 10.54 15.85 -5.59
C GLN A 447 10.35 17.27 -5.11
N LEU A 448 10.53 17.47 -3.79
CA LEU A 448 10.62 18.76 -3.14
C LEU A 448 12.10 19.10 -2.86
N PRO A 449 12.52 20.38 -2.97
CA PRO A 449 13.93 20.76 -2.84
C PRO A 449 14.38 20.71 -1.37
N ILE A 450 15.66 20.40 -1.14
CA ILE A 450 16.35 20.75 0.11
C ILE A 450 17.05 22.07 -0.15
N VAL A 451 16.65 23.11 0.57
CA VAL A 451 17.25 24.45 0.47
C VAL A 451 17.98 24.80 1.78
N GLU A 452 18.99 25.68 1.69
CA GLU A 452 19.81 26.07 2.85
C GLU A 452 18.94 26.62 3.99
N GLU A 453 17.90 27.37 3.66
CA GLU A 453 16.95 27.92 4.64
C GLU A 453 16.23 26.83 5.44
N ALA A 454 15.92 25.68 4.85
CA ALA A 454 15.31 24.56 5.56
C ALA A 454 16.27 23.95 6.58
N GLU A 455 17.55 23.89 6.26
CA GLU A 455 18.62 23.48 7.17
C GLU A 455 18.76 24.47 8.36
N GLU A 456 18.66 25.78 8.09
CA GLU A 456 18.66 26.80 9.15
C GLU A 456 17.43 26.70 10.06
N MET A 457 16.26 26.39 9.51
CA MET A 457 15.01 26.27 10.26
C MET A 457 15.04 25.15 11.32
N ILE A 458 15.80 24.09 11.13
CA ILE A 458 15.93 22.98 12.08
C ILE A 458 17.06 23.16 13.10
N LYS A 459 17.84 24.23 13.05
CA LYS A 459 18.87 24.53 14.07
C LYS A 459 18.20 24.82 15.42
N SER A 460 18.83 24.35 16.49
CA SER A 460 18.44 24.64 17.87
C SER A 460 19.41 25.61 18.51
N SER A 461 18.98 26.35 19.52
CA SER A 461 19.81 27.19 20.35
C SER A 461 20.49 26.44 21.50
N CYS A 462 20.04 25.21 21.81
CA CYS A 462 20.50 24.43 22.96
C CYS A 462 20.88 22.98 22.63
N ALA A 463 20.69 22.57 21.39
CA ALA A 463 21.06 21.24 20.86
C ALA A 463 21.63 21.40 19.42
N ASP A 464 22.07 20.32 18.81
CA ASP A 464 22.54 20.35 17.41
C ASP A 464 21.38 20.62 16.43
N VAL A 465 20.23 20.02 16.68
CA VAL A 465 19.01 20.19 15.87
C VAL A 465 17.77 20.21 16.75
N LYS A 466 16.64 20.72 16.23
CA LYS A 466 15.31 20.57 16.83
C LYS A 466 14.41 19.73 15.95
N ASN A 467 13.51 18.95 16.56
CA ASN A 467 12.67 17.99 15.84
C ASN A 467 11.53 18.62 15.04
N SER A 468 11.23 19.90 15.23
CA SER A 468 10.19 20.61 14.47
C SER A 468 10.58 22.04 14.17
N ALA A 469 10.31 22.49 12.94
CA ALA A 469 10.47 23.88 12.50
C ALA A 469 9.11 24.62 12.40
N GLY A 470 8.03 24.03 12.86
CA GLY A 470 6.68 24.55 12.74
C GLY A 470 6.01 24.16 11.41
N ARG A 471 4.91 24.87 11.05
CA ARG A 471 4.08 24.54 9.89
C ARG A 471 4.70 24.80 8.51
N PRO A 472 5.42 25.95 8.26
CA PRO A 472 5.97 26.23 6.94
C PRO A 472 7.00 25.18 6.51
N ALA A 473 6.95 24.78 5.24
CA ALA A 473 7.87 23.83 4.62
C ALA A 473 8.00 22.48 5.38
N GLY A 474 6.94 22.01 6.05
CA GLY A 474 6.98 20.88 6.98
C GLY A 474 7.56 19.60 6.39
N THR A 475 7.23 19.25 5.14
CA THR A 475 7.78 18.09 4.43
C THR A 475 9.28 18.26 4.17
N ILE A 476 9.69 19.45 3.72
CA ILE A 476 11.10 19.77 3.42
C ILE A 476 11.94 19.72 4.69
N THR A 477 11.48 20.38 5.77
CA THR A 477 12.19 20.42 7.06
C THR A 477 12.19 19.06 7.76
N GLY A 478 11.13 18.26 7.56
CA GLY A 478 11.08 16.86 8.01
C GLY A 478 12.14 16.00 7.34
N GLY A 479 12.22 16.08 6.02
CA GLY A 479 13.26 15.40 5.26
C GLY A 479 14.67 15.92 5.59
N ALA A 480 14.88 17.25 5.64
CA ALA A 480 16.16 17.83 6.02
C ALA A 480 16.64 17.35 7.41
N PHE A 481 15.71 17.22 8.38
CA PHE A 481 16.02 16.64 9.69
C PHE A 481 16.51 15.19 9.57
N ILE A 482 15.79 14.31 8.87
CA ILE A 482 16.18 12.90 8.71
C ILE A 482 17.53 12.78 8.00
N GLY A 483 17.75 13.56 6.95
CA GLY A 483 19.01 13.59 6.19
C GLY A 483 20.27 13.87 7.01
N ARG A 484 20.14 14.55 8.17
CA ARG A 484 21.24 14.80 9.11
C ARG A 484 21.82 13.54 9.74
N PHE A 485 21.05 12.45 9.76
CA PHE A 485 21.43 11.19 10.41
C PHE A 485 21.92 10.14 9.40
N VAL A 486 21.93 10.47 8.12
CA VAL A 486 22.52 9.64 7.06
C VAL A 486 24.03 9.98 6.94
N ASP A 487 24.88 8.97 6.81
CA ASP A 487 26.31 9.16 6.66
C ASP A 487 26.62 9.98 5.38
N LYS A 488 27.61 10.86 5.47
CA LYS A 488 28.03 11.70 4.34
C LYS A 488 28.44 10.86 3.13
N GLY A 489 27.93 11.23 1.97
CA GLY A 489 28.25 10.57 0.70
C GLY A 489 27.34 9.39 0.35
N ILE A 490 26.45 8.98 1.25
CA ILE A 490 25.43 7.97 0.94
C ILE A 490 24.24 8.67 0.24
N PRO A 491 23.86 8.26 -0.98
CA PRO A 491 22.62 8.69 -1.62
C PRO A 491 21.42 8.30 -0.76
N TRP A 492 20.58 9.27 -0.46
CA TRP A 492 19.43 9.11 0.40
C TRP A 492 18.19 9.80 -0.17
N ALA A 493 17.02 9.22 0.08
CA ALA A 493 15.74 9.82 -0.20
C ALA A 493 14.73 9.50 0.91
N HIS A 494 14.01 10.52 1.36
CA HIS A 494 12.83 10.42 2.20
C HIS A 494 11.59 10.45 1.33
N LEU A 495 10.67 9.50 1.56
CA LEU A 495 9.39 9.34 0.88
C LEU A 495 8.24 9.67 1.85
N ASP A 496 7.64 10.85 1.71
CA ASP A 496 6.52 11.28 2.56
C ASP A 496 5.18 10.85 1.95
N ILE A 497 4.57 9.82 2.53
CA ILE A 497 3.29 9.25 2.13
C ILE A 497 2.10 9.72 3.00
N GLY A 498 2.27 10.79 3.78
CA GLY A 498 1.23 11.30 4.67
C GLY A 498 -0.09 11.68 3.97
N GLY A 499 -0.06 11.96 2.66
CA GLY A 499 -1.26 12.25 1.88
C GLY A 499 -1.87 11.05 1.14
N THR A 500 -1.08 10.01 0.89
CA THR A 500 -1.49 8.89 0.01
C THR A 500 -1.64 7.56 0.76
N SER A 501 -1.23 7.48 2.03
CA SER A 501 -1.28 6.26 2.86
C SER A 501 -2.69 5.74 3.08
N THR A 502 -3.70 6.63 3.07
CA THR A 502 -5.10 6.29 3.27
C THR A 502 -6.01 6.89 2.22
N ALA A 503 -7.16 6.26 2.00
CA ALA A 503 -8.23 6.77 1.14
C ALA A 503 -9.57 6.78 1.89
N LYS A 504 -10.34 7.86 1.71
CA LYS A 504 -11.66 8.05 2.36
C LYS A 504 -12.78 7.24 1.73
N LYS A 505 -12.57 6.73 0.52
CA LYS A 505 -13.53 5.93 -0.24
C LYS A 505 -12.81 4.93 -1.13
N THR A 506 -13.48 3.84 -1.43
CA THR A 506 -12.98 2.87 -2.41
C THR A 506 -13.16 3.41 -3.84
N GLU A 507 -12.07 3.46 -4.61
CA GLU A 507 -12.08 3.85 -6.02
C GLU A 507 -11.06 3.04 -6.84
N GLY A 508 -11.52 2.41 -7.93
CA GLY A 508 -10.64 1.53 -8.71
C GLY A 508 -10.08 0.40 -7.86
N HIS A 509 -8.78 0.29 -7.81
CA HIS A 509 -8.03 -0.70 -7.04
C HIS A 509 -7.58 -0.20 -5.66
N ILE A 510 -7.90 1.04 -5.33
CA ILE A 510 -7.60 1.68 -4.04
C ILE A 510 -8.80 1.45 -3.11
N PRO A 511 -8.63 0.77 -1.95
CA PRO A 511 -9.70 0.58 -0.98
C PRO A 511 -9.86 1.81 -0.08
N GLU A 512 -11.00 1.93 0.57
CA GLU A 512 -11.13 2.77 1.77
C GLU A 512 -10.21 2.25 2.87
N GLY A 513 -9.59 3.16 3.62
CA GLY A 513 -8.56 2.86 4.63
C GLY A 513 -7.16 2.82 4.03
N CYS A 514 -6.28 1.99 4.57
CA CYS A 514 -4.89 1.93 4.14
C CYS A 514 -4.73 1.50 2.67
N THR A 515 -3.99 2.29 1.91
CA THR A 515 -3.67 2.03 0.49
C THR A 515 -2.44 1.16 0.31
N ALA A 516 -1.53 1.16 1.29
CA ALA A 516 -0.15 0.64 1.21
C ALA A 516 0.67 1.28 0.08
N PHE A 517 0.43 2.59 -0.18
CA PHE A 517 1.18 3.36 -1.18
C PHE A 517 2.68 3.30 -0.92
N GLY A 518 3.46 3.13 -1.97
CA GLY A 518 4.90 2.96 -1.91
C GLY A 518 5.37 1.50 -1.96
N THR A 519 4.54 0.52 -1.57
CA THR A 519 4.94 -0.91 -1.63
C THR A 519 5.32 -1.32 -3.06
N ALA A 520 4.46 -1.02 -4.04
CA ALA A 520 4.73 -1.33 -5.44
C ALA A 520 5.93 -0.53 -5.98
N THR A 521 6.09 0.74 -5.57
CA THR A 521 7.26 1.56 -5.93
C THR A 521 8.56 0.95 -5.41
N LEU A 522 8.63 0.51 -4.14
CA LEU A 522 9.84 -0.11 -3.58
C LEU A 522 10.20 -1.41 -4.31
N ILE A 523 9.21 -2.23 -4.69
CA ILE A 523 9.43 -3.45 -5.48
C ILE A 523 9.97 -3.11 -6.88
N GLU A 524 9.37 -2.13 -7.58
CA GLU A 524 9.84 -1.70 -8.90
C GLU A 524 11.19 -0.98 -8.82
N LEU A 525 11.49 -0.29 -7.72
CA LEU A 525 12.80 0.30 -7.47
C LEU A 525 13.86 -0.79 -7.27
N ALA A 526 13.56 -1.83 -6.48
CA ALA A 526 14.46 -2.96 -6.27
C ALA A 526 14.90 -3.63 -7.59
N ARG A 527 14.04 -3.67 -8.61
CA ARG A 527 14.40 -4.19 -9.96
C ARG A 527 15.47 -3.37 -10.69
N THR A 528 15.75 -2.17 -10.23
CA THR A 528 16.75 -1.25 -10.84
C THR A 528 18.08 -1.22 -10.10
N LEU A 529 18.19 -1.94 -8.98
CA LEU A 529 19.38 -2.00 -8.10
C LEU A 529 20.49 -2.95 -8.57
#